data_8d19ddcc5d951b1de9468bbc0d165996
#
_entry.id   8d19ddcc5d951b1de9468bbc0d165996
#
_cell.length_a   1.000
_cell.length_b   1.000
_cell.length_c   1.000
_cell.angle_alpha   90.00
_cell.angle_beta   90.00
_cell.angle_gamma   90.00
#
_symmetry.space_group_name_H-M   'P 1'
#
loop_
_entity.id
_entity.type
_entity.pdbx_description
1 polymer ?
#
loop_
_entity_poly.entity_id
_entity_poly.type
_entity_poly.pdbx_seq_one_letter_code
_entity_poly.pdbx_strand_id
1 'polypeptide(L)'
;HFTTTGAEVLVRPLEGVDAQQQLDVIDELLEAGVQGIALSPAEDERVRARIQELSERMPVVTFNSDLPDSGRLCYVGVDNFACGRMSAGLMDLLLAGQGEVLLVAGQENNWSHQQRVDGFQAEAAANFPGLSLLPPQTCGDDQQLAHDIVCRAVQEHPSLRGVYVSVNGQLGACDALRELGLQGKVHLICHDLIPANTENVRRGLIDFLIDQDAALQGARPIELLMDYLL
;
A
#
# COMPACT_ATOMS: atom_id res chain seq x y z
N HIS A 1 26.24 -1.90 -4.99
CA HIS A 1 26.57 -3.09 -4.21
C HIS A 1 26.60 -4.37 -5.06
N PHE A 2 25.86 -4.45 -6.16
CA PHE A 2 25.76 -5.67 -6.99
C PHE A 2 26.92 -5.87 -7.98
N THR A 3 27.75 -4.87 -8.20
CA THR A 3 28.88 -4.93 -9.16
C THR A 3 30.04 -5.85 -8.73
N THR A 4 30.11 -6.23 -7.46
CA THR A 4 31.19 -7.09 -6.93
C THR A 4 30.92 -8.58 -7.05
N THR A 5 29.66 -8.98 -7.27
CA THR A 5 29.22 -10.38 -7.33
C THR A 5 29.09 -10.92 -8.77
N GLY A 6 29.19 -10.04 -9.77
CA GLY A 6 28.97 -10.40 -11.17
C GLY A 6 27.49 -10.63 -11.54
N ALA A 7 26.56 -10.33 -10.63
CA ALA A 7 25.13 -10.42 -10.89
C ALA A 7 24.66 -9.22 -11.74
N GLU A 8 23.81 -9.49 -12.72
CA GLU A 8 23.11 -8.50 -13.52
C GLU A 8 21.65 -8.42 -13.06
N VAL A 9 21.13 -7.21 -12.90
CA VAL A 9 19.73 -6.97 -12.51
C VAL A 9 19.01 -6.30 -13.67
N LEU A 10 18.03 -7.01 -14.23
CA LEU A 10 17.13 -6.48 -15.25
C LEU A 10 15.88 -5.89 -14.56
N VAL A 11 15.62 -4.61 -14.77
CA VAL A 11 14.44 -3.94 -14.18
C VAL A 11 13.43 -3.65 -15.29
N ARG A 12 12.17 -4.00 -15.03
CA ARG A 12 11.03 -3.74 -15.91
C ARG A 12 9.94 -3.04 -15.10
N PRO A 13 9.86 -1.71 -15.16
CA PRO A 13 8.80 -0.96 -14.50
C PRO A 13 7.47 -1.20 -15.21
N LEU A 14 6.41 -1.38 -14.41
CA LEU A 14 5.02 -1.45 -14.86
C LEU A 14 4.24 -0.30 -14.24
N GLU A 15 3.29 0.24 -14.98
CA GLU A 15 2.33 1.22 -14.45
C GLU A 15 1.07 0.48 -13.97
N GLY A 16 0.81 0.57 -12.66
CA GLY A 16 -0.35 -0.10 -12.05
C GLY A 16 -0.18 -1.60 -11.84
N VAL A 17 -1.31 -2.29 -11.76
CA VAL A 17 -1.41 -3.72 -11.40
C VAL A 17 -2.14 -4.55 -12.48
N ASP A 18 -1.85 -4.30 -13.75
CA ASP A 18 -2.40 -5.08 -14.85
C ASP A 18 -1.75 -6.47 -14.92
N ALA A 19 -2.58 -7.51 -14.71
CA ALA A 19 -2.11 -8.89 -14.68
C ALA A 19 -1.54 -9.37 -16.02
N GLN A 20 -2.12 -8.94 -17.16
CA GLN A 20 -1.62 -9.38 -18.47
C GLN A 20 -0.25 -8.77 -18.76
N GLN A 21 -0.07 -7.48 -18.48
CA GLN A 21 1.24 -6.85 -18.63
C GLN A 21 2.30 -7.51 -17.74
N GLN A 22 1.94 -7.91 -16.51
CA GLN A 22 2.87 -8.64 -15.64
C GLN A 22 3.27 -9.98 -16.24
N LEU A 23 2.33 -10.75 -16.79
CA LEU A 23 2.62 -12.03 -17.43
C LEU A 23 3.53 -11.85 -18.65
N ASP A 24 3.26 -10.86 -19.48
CA ASP A 24 4.09 -10.56 -20.67
C ASP A 24 5.52 -10.20 -20.27
N VAL A 25 5.70 -9.40 -19.23
CA VAL A 25 7.03 -9.03 -18.69
C VAL A 25 7.74 -10.22 -18.06
N ILE A 26 7.02 -11.10 -17.36
CA ILE A 26 7.62 -12.35 -16.84
C ILE A 26 8.15 -13.18 -18.00
N ASP A 27 7.39 -13.32 -19.08
CA ASP A 27 7.83 -14.11 -20.25
C ASP A 27 9.05 -13.46 -20.94
N GLU A 28 9.09 -12.14 -21.09
CA GLU A 28 10.26 -11.40 -21.58
C GLU A 28 11.52 -11.68 -20.74
N LEU A 29 11.38 -11.63 -19.40
CA LEU A 29 12.49 -11.88 -18.50
C LEU A 29 12.99 -13.33 -18.61
N LEU A 30 12.08 -14.30 -18.76
CA LEU A 30 12.44 -15.71 -18.97
C LEU A 30 13.19 -15.92 -20.28
N GLU A 31 12.77 -15.27 -21.36
CA GLU A 31 13.50 -15.29 -22.66
C GLU A 31 14.89 -14.67 -22.54
N ALA A 32 15.06 -13.66 -21.67
CA ALA A 32 16.36 -13.07 -21.34
C ALA A 32 17.25 -13.98 -20.46
N GLY A 33 16.72 -15.12 -19.98
CA GLY A 33 17.49 -16.13 -19.26
C GLY A 33 17.76 -15.78 -17.78
N VAL A 34 16.85 -15.05 -17.11
CA VAL A 34 16.99 -14.74 -15.69
C VAL A 34 16.96 -16.01 -14.83
N GLN A 35 17.68 -16.00 -13.71
CA GLN A 35 17.81 -17.13 -12.79
C GLN A 35 16.91 -17.00 -11.56
N GLY A 36 16.28 -15.84 -11.35
CA GLY A 36 15.32 -15.57 -10.28
C GLY A 36 14.55 -14.32 -10.59
N ILE A 37 13.36 -14.18 -9.99
CA ILE A 37 12.46 -13.05 -10.23
C ILE A 37 12.03 -12.44 -8.89
N ALA A 38 12.08 -11.10 -8.81
CA ALA A 38 11.43 -10.33 -7.76
C ALA A 38 10.32 -9.49 -8.39
N LEU A 39 9.09 -9.54 -7.84
CA LEU A 39 7.97 -8.77 -8.38
C LEU A 39 7.01 -8.30 -7.28
N SER A 40 6.31 -7.17 -7.55
CA SER A 40 5.13 -6.75 -6.81
C SER A 40 3.89 -7.25 -7.57
N PRO A 41 3.27 -8.37 -7.15
CA PRO A 41 2.27 -9.05 -7.95
C PRO A 41 0.90 -8.34 -7.93
N ALA A 42 0.18 -8.40 -9.06
CA ALA A 42 -1.26 -8.17 -9.07
C ALA A 42 -2.00 -9.32 -8.37
N GLU A 43 -3.08 -9.04 -7.69
CA GLU A 43 -3.97 -10.06 -7.13
C GLU A 43 -4.83 -10.67 -8.27
N ASP A 44 -4.27 -11.66 -8.96
CA ASP A 44 -4.89 -12.34 -10.08
C ASP A 44 -4.45 -13.81 -10.08
N GLU A 45 -5.41 -14.73 -10.31
CA GLU A 45 -5.15 -16.16 -10.29
C GLU A 45 -4.18 -16.61 -11.40
N ARG A 46 -4.12 -15.92 -12.53
CA ARG A 46 -3.17 -16.21 -13.61
C ARG A 46 -1.74 -15.87 -13.17
N VAL A 47 -1.57 -14.74 -12.45
CA VAL A 47 -0.27 -14.35 -11.88
C VAL A 47 0.13 -15.32 -10.79
N ARG A 48 -0.81 -15.73 -9.92
CA ARG A 48 -0.58 -16.76 -8.89
C ARG A 48 -0.11 -18.06 -9.50
N ALA A 49 -0.85 -18.59 -10.50
CA ALA A 49 -0.50 -19.82 -11.18
C ALA A 49 0.87 -19.73 -11.87
N ARG A 50 1.20 -18.56 -12.45
CA ARG A 50 2.49 -18.34 -13.08
C ARG A 50 3.64 -18.35 -12.06
N ILE A 51 3.46 -17.72 -10.91
CA ILE A 51 4.44 -17.77 -9.82
C ILE A 51 4.62 -19.22 -9.33
N GLN A 52 3.54 -19.98 -9.16
CA GLN A 52 3.61 -21.40 -8.76
C GLN A 52 4.45 -22.22 -9.74
N GLU A 53 4.18 -22.09 -11.05
CA GLU A 53 4.93 -22.77 -12.10
C GLU A 53 6.43 -22.41 -12.05
N LEU A 54 6.74 -21.12 -11.88
CA LEU A 54 8.11 -20.62 -11.84
C LEU A 54 8.85 -21.10 -10.60
N SER A 55 8.18 -21.16 -9.47
CA SER A 55 8.75 -21.55 -8.16
C SER A 55 9.26 -23.01 -8.16
N GLU A 56 8.79 -23.85 -9.08
CA GLU A 56 9.32 -25.20 -9.27
C GLU A 56 10.71 -25.23 -9.95
N ARG A 57 11.12 -24.12 -10.59
CA ARG A 57 12.32 -24.06 -11.42
C ARG A 57 13.32 -23.00 -11.01
N MET A 58 12.86 -21.94 -10.37
CA MET A 58 13.68 -20.81 -9.94
C MET A 58 13.09 -20.12 -8.71
N PRO A 59 13.91 -19.40 -7.91
CA PRO A 59 13.40 -18.63 -6.79
C PRO A 59 12.58 -17.43 -7.28
N VAL A 60 11.41 -17.25 -6.67
CA VAL A 60 10.55 -16.07 -6.85
C VAL A 60 10.36 -15.38 -5.50
N VAL A 61 10.62 -14.10 -5.44
CA VAL A 61 10.39 -13.25 -4.26
C VAL A 61 9.33 -12.21 -4.58
N THR A 62 8.31 -12.10 -3.74
CA THR A 62 7.35 -11.01 -3.83
C THR A 62 7.77 -9.84 -2.93
N PHE A 63 7.44 -8.61 -3.33
CA PHE A 63 7.69 -7.43 -2.50
C PHE A 63 6.57 -6.40 -2.66
N ASN A 64 6.46 -5.46 -1.70
CA ASN A 64 5.42 -4.43 -1.65
C ASN A 64 3.99 -4.99 -1.56
N SER A 65 3.51 -5.72 -2.57
CA SER A 65 2.30 -6.54 -2.53
C SER A 65 2.66 -8.02 -2.53
N ASP A 66 1.75 -8.86 -2.04
CA ASP A 66 1.97 -10.30 -1.89
C ASP A 66 0.87 -11.13 -2.54
N LEU A 67 1.21 -12.38 -2.87
CA LEU A 67 0.26 -13.44 -3.21
C LEU A 67 0.57 -14.65 -2.32
N PRO A 68 -0.02 -14.77 -1.13
CA PRO A 68 0.12 -15.95 -0.29
C PRO A 68 -0.25 -17.23 -1.04
N ASP A 69 0.41 -18.34 -0.69
CA ASP A 69 0.20 -19.66 -1.31
C ASP A 69 0.58 -19.76 -2.80
N SER A 70 1.34 -18.81 -3.32
CA SER A 70 1.85 -18.82 -4.71
C SER A 70 3.12 -19.67 -4.91
N GLY A 71 3.64 -20.32 -3.86
CA GLY A 71 4.91 -21.06 -3.93
C GLY A 71 6.16 -20.17 -3.92
N ARG A 72 6.02 -18.85 -3.80
CA ARG A 72 7.14 -17.91 -3.70
C ARG A 72 8.09 -18.27 -2.57
N LEU A 73 9.38 -17.96 -2.74
CA LEU A 73 10.40 -18.20 -1.72
C LEU A 73 10.11 -17.42 -0.43
N CYS A 74 9.82 -16.12 -0.56
CA CYS A 74 9.43 -15.25 0.55
C CYS A 74 8.77 -13.96 0.04
N TYR A 75 8.21 -13.20 0.99
CA TYR A 75 7.70 -11.85 0.80
C TYR A 75 8.59 -10.84 1.52
N VAL A 76 8.87 -9.73 0.88
CA VAL A 76 9.59 -8.59 1.45
C VAL A 76 8.68 -7.37 1.46
N GLY A 77 8.18 -7.02 2.62
CA GLY A 77 7.26 -5.90 2.81
C GLY A 77 6.81 -5.79 4.26
N VAL A 78 5.90 -4.88 4.50
CA VAL A 78 5.27 -4.70 5.80
C VAL A 78 4.07 -5.66 5.96
N ASP A 79 3.71 -5.97 7.20
CA ASP A 79 2.42 -6.58 7.49
C ASP A 79 1.31 -5.53 7.30
N ASN A 80 0.67 -5.55 6.12
CA ASN A 80 -0.32 -4.56 5.74
C ASN A 80 -1.57 -4.61 6.63
N PHE A 81 -1.97 -5.80 7.08
CA PHE A 81 -3.09 -5.94 8.02
C PHE A 81 -2.75 -5.31 9.38
N ALA A 82 -1.55 -5.57 9.90
CA ALA A 82 -1.07 -4.93 11.13
C ALA A 82 -0.93 -3.40 10.99
N CYS A 83 -0.50 -2.90 9.82
CA CYS A 83 -0.49 -1.46 9.53
C CYS A 83 -1.90 -0.85 9.62
N GLY A 84 -2.92 -1.52 9.08
CA GLY A 84 -4.31 -1.11 9.20
C GLY A 84 -4.77 -1.06 10.65
N ARG A 85 -4.51 -2.13 11.42
CA ARG A 85 -4.82 -2.19 12.86
C ARG A 85 -4.16 -1.05 13.65
N MET A 86 -2.87 -0.82 13.41
CA MET A 86 -2.14 0.28 14.04
C MET A 86 -2.76 1.63 13.70
N SER A 87 -3.15 1.84 12.44
CA SER A 87 -3.79 3.09 11.99
C SER A 87 -5.13 3.33 12.70
N ALA A 88 -5.92 2.28 12.95
CA ALA A 88 -7.16 2.38 13.73
C ALA A 88 -6.88 2.82 15.17
N GLY A 89 -5.86 2.25 15.83
CA GLY A 89 -5.46 2.65 17.17
C GLY A 89 -4.95 4.10 17.25
N LEU A 90 -4.17 4.54 16.26
CA LEU A 90 -3.74 5.92 16.15
C LEU A 90 -4.91 6.87 15.89
N MET A 91 -5.88 6.47 15.08
CA MET A 91 -7.09 7.27 14.82
C MET A 91 -7.95 7.39 16.09
N ASP A 92 -8.14 6.30 16.82
CA ASP A 92 -8.86 6.32 18.11
C ASP A 92 -8.19 7.30 19.11
N LEU A 93 -6.87 7.27 19.19
CA LEU A 93 -6.09 8.19 20.03
C LEU A 93 -6.31 9.65 19.62
N LEU A 94 -6.24 9.97 18.31
CA LEU A 94 -6.46 11.32 17.79
C LEU A 94 -7.88 11.83 18.06
N LEU A 95 -8.87 10.94 17.97
CA LEU A 95 -10.28 11.27 18.13
C LEU A 95 -10.78 11.16 19.58
N ALA A 96 -9.89 10.85 20.53
CA ALA A 96 -10.21 10.65 21.94
C ALA A 96 -11.37 9.63 22.14
N GLY A 97 -11.32 8.53 21.38
CA GLY A 97 -12.22 7.40 21.51
C GLY A 97 -13.55 7.51 20.77
N GLN A 98 -13.83 8.59 20.01
CA GLN A 98 -15.11 8.71 19.28
C GLN A 98 -15.06 9.67 18.09
N GLY A 99 -15.68 9.28 16.98
CA GLY A 99 -15.83 10.13 15.79
C GLY A 99 -16.12 9.33 14.54
N GLU A 100 -16.59 10.03 13.51
CA GLU A 100 -16.73 9.44 12.17
C GLU A 100 -15.41 9.44 11.43
N VAL A 101 -15.11 8.33 10.75
CA VAL A 101 -13.86 8.11 10.03
C VAL A 101 -14.15 7.63 8.61
N LEU A 102 -13.58 8.32 7.63
CA LEU A 102 -13.56 7.90 6.22
C LEU A 102 -12.32 7.05 5.94
N LEU A 103 -12.50 5.93 5.25
CA LEU A 103 -11.42 5.13 4.70
C LEU A 103 -11.32 5.38 3.18
N VAL A 104 -10.18 5.89 2.72
CA VAL A 104 -9.88 6.05 1.29
C VAL A 104 -8.99 4.90 0.86
N ALA A 105 -9.55 4.04 0.02
CA ALA A 105 -8.97 2.78 -0.42
C ALA A 105 -8.40 2.85 -1.84
N GLY A 106 -7.56 1.90 -2.20
CA GLY A 106 -7.01 1.72 -3.54
C GLY A 106 -7.83 0.80 -4.43
N GLN A 107 -7.15 0.22 -5.40
CA GLN A 107 -7.76 -0.76 -6.31
C GLN A 107 -8.04 -2.07 -5.58
N GLU A 108 -9.16 -2.70 -5.89
CA GLU A 108 -9.59 -3.97 -5.28
C GLU A 108 -8.64 -5.14 -5.59
N ASN A 109 -7.95 -5.09 -6.72
CA ASN A 109 -6.98 -6.10 -7.15
C ASN A 109 -5.55 -5.88 -6.59
N ASN A 110 -5.41 -5.07 -5.55
CA ASN A 110 -4.17 -4.90 -4.82
C ASN A 110 -4.34 -5.43 -3.39
N TRP A 111 -3.76 -6.59 -3.13
CA TRP A 111 -3.85 -7.28 -1.84
C TRP A 111 -3.41 -6.40 -0.65
N SER A 112 -2.31 -5.66 -0.80
CA SER A 112 -1.81 -4.81 0.28
C SER A 112 -2.77 -3.67 0.64
N HIS A 113 -3.46 -3.09 -0.35
CA HIS A 113 -4.46 -2.06 -0.13
C HIS A 113 -5.67 -2.60 0.65
N GLN A 114 -6.16 -3.78 0.24
CA GLN A 114 -7.28 -4.43 0.91
C GLN A 114 -6.93 -4.80 2.35
N GLN A 115 -5.76 -5.40 2.59
CA GLN A 115 -5.31 -5.78 3.93
C GLN A 115 -5.26 -4.59 4.90
N ARG A 116 -4.86 -3.41 4.45
CA ARG A 116 -4.85 -2.21 5.29
C ARG A 116 -6.26 -1.77 5.69
N VAL A 117 -7.20 -1.81 4.76
CA VAL A 117 -8.61 -1.48 5.04
C VAL A 117 -9.21 -2.53 5.98
N ASP A 118 -9.02 -3.81 5.71
CA ASP A 118 -9.53 -4.92 6.53
C ASP A 118 -8.96 -4.86 7.95
N GLY A 119 -7.67 -4.59 8.08
CA GLY A 119 -7.01 -4.45 9.38
C GLY A 119 -7.57 -3.29 10.19
N PHE A 120 -7.80 -2.13 9.54
CA PHE A 120 -8.41 -0.97 10.19
C PHE A 120 -9.83 -1.28 10.68
N GLN A 121 -10.66 -1.85 9.80
CA GLN A 121 -12.05 -2.21 10.13
C GLN A 121 -12.13 -3.25 11.24
N ALA A 122 -11.30 -4.31 11.17
CA ALA A 122 -11.26 -5.35 12.17
C ALA A 122 -10.87 -4.82 13.56
N GLU A 123 -9.85 -3.97 13.63
CA GLU A 123 -9.39 -3.39 14.90
C GLU A 123 -10.41 -2.41 15.47
N ALA A 124 -10.98 -1.54 14.62
CA ALA A 124 -12.02 -0.60 15.05
C ALA A 124 -13.24 -1.33 15.63
N ALA A 125 -13.72 -2.38 14.94
CA ALA A 125 -14.87 -3.17 15.39
C ALA A 125 -14.59 -3.92 16.71
N ALA A 126 -13.36 -4.41 16.90
CA ALA A 126 -13.00 -5.21 18.07
C ALA A 126 -12.70 -4.35 19.32
N ASN A 127 -12.01 -3.23 19.14
CA ASN A 127 -11.38 -2.51 20.25
C ASN A 127 -11.80 -1.04 20.37
N PHE A 128 -12.34 -0.42 19.30
CA PHE A 128 -12.66 1.01 19.27
C PHE A 128 -14.13 1.28 18.87
N PRO A 129 -15.12 0.84 19.66
CA PRO A 129 -16.54 0.92 19.29
C PRO A 129 -17.08 2.36 19.18
N GLY A 130 -16.33 3.35 19.62
CA GLY A 130 -16.67 4.76 19.45
C GLY A 130 -16.26 5.33 18.07
N LEU A 131 -15.48 4.61 17.27
CA LEU A 131 -15.21 5.00 15.89
C LEU A 131 -16.35 4.53 14.98
N SER A 132 -17.03 5.48 14.34
CA SER A 132 -18.04 5.20 13.34
C SER A 132 -17.43 5.24 11.95
N LEU A 133 -17.24 4.07 11.34
CA LEU A 133 -16.61 3.98 10.02
C LEU A 133 -17.63 4.22 8.92
N LEU A 134 -17.34 5.17 8.03
CA LEU A 134 -18.06 5.30 6.77
C LEU A 134 -17.67 4.15 5.82
N PRO A 135 -18.55 3.79 4.88
CA PRO A 135 -18.18 2.81 3.85
C PRO A 135 -16.92 3.25 3.13
N PRO A 136 -15.92 2.35 2.96
CA PRO A 136 -14.69 2.68 2.26
C PRO A 136 -14.96 3.23 0.85
N GLN A 137 -14.20 4.25 0.45
CA GLN A 137 -14.30 4.86 -0.88
C GLN A 137 -13.02 4.61 -1.66
N THR A 138 -13.14 4.09 -2.87
CA THR A 138 -11.99 3.75 -3.72
C THR A 138 -11.57 4.95 -4.57
N CYS A 139 -10.32 5.39 -4.44
CA CYS A 139 -9.73 6.45 -5.28
C CYS A 139 -8.81 5.90 -6.38
N GLY A 140 -8.47 4.61 -6.37
CA GLY A 140 -7.64 3.98 -7.41
C GLY A 140 -6.26 4.62 -7.60
N ASP A 141 -5.65 5.12 -6.50
CA ASP A 141 -4.38 5.86 -6.49
C ASP A 141 -4.41 7.24 -7.20
N ASP A 142 -5.62 7.74 -7.55
CA ASP A 142 -5.81 9.05 -8.18
C ASP A 142 -5.97 10.15 -7.13
N GLN A 143 -5.10 11.17 -7.21
CA GLN A 143 -5.08 12.29 -6.27
C GLN A 143 -6.34 13.18 -6.38
N GLN A 144 -6.84 13.41 -7.59
CA GLN A 144 -8.03 14.24 -7.80
C GLN A 144 -9.28 13.52 -7.29
N LEU A 145 -9.39 12.21 -7.54
CA LEU A 145 -10.50 11.43 -7.03
C LEU A 145 -10.47 11.34 -5.50
N ALA A 146 -9.28 11.20 -4.88
CA ALA A 146 -9.13 11.25 -3.43
C ALA A 146 -9.58 12.61 -2.85
N HIS A 147 -9.22 13.72 -3.49
CA HIS A 147 -9.69 15.06 -3.14
C HIS A 147 -11.20 15.14 -3.17
N ASP A 148 -11.82 14.72 -4.28
CA ASP A 148 -13.27 14.81 -4.47
C ASP A 148 -14.05 13.92 -3.48
N ILE A 149 -13.50 12.74 -3.16
CA ILE A 149 -14.04 11.84 -2.12
C ILE A 149 -14.05 12.54 -0.76
N VAL A 150 -12.94 13.15 -0.35
CA VAL A 150 -12.84 13.85 0.94
C VAL A 150 -13.79 15.06 0.98
N CYS A 151 -13.84 15.87 -0.08
CA CYS A 151 -14.73 17.01 -0.18
C CYS A 151 -16.21 16.61 -0.02
N ARG A 152 -16.63 15.55 -0.72
CA ARG A 152 -17.97 15.01 -0.65
C ARG A 152 -18.28 14.45 0.75
N ALA A 153 -17.38 13.66 1.32
CA ALA A 153 -17.57 13.09 2.64
C ALA A 153 -17.76 14.17 3.72
N VAL A 154 -16.99 15.25 3.66
CA VAL A 154 -17.16 16.40 4.59
C VAL A 154 -18.53 17.08 4.43
N GLN A 155 -19.03 17.19 3.20
CA GLN A 155 -20.35 17.81 2.95
C GLN A 155 -21.51 16.91 3.43
N GLU A 156 -21.42 15.62 3.18
CA GLU A 156 -22.45 14.64 3.54
C GLU A 156 -22.39 14.26 5.03
N HIS A 157 -21.22 14.32 5.63
CA HIS A 157 -20.94 13.96 7.03
C HIS A 157 -20.27 15.12 7.78
N PRO A 158 -21.02 16.12 8.25
CA PRO A 158 -20.46 17.27 9.00
C PRO A 158 -19.77 16.88 10.32
N SER A 159 -20.00 15.66 10.80
CA SER A 159 -19.36 15.06 11.99
C SER A 159 -18.08 14.30 11.67
N LEU A 160 -17.61 14.27 10.40
CA LEU A 160 -16.36 13.62 10.02
C LEU A 160 -15.17 14.23 10.78
N ARG A 161 -14.42 13.36 11.46
CA ARG A 161 -13.29 13.74 12.31
C ARG A 161 -11.98 13.10 11.89
N GLY A 162 -12.02 12.02 11.12
CA GLY A 162 -10.84 11.31 10.69
C GLY A 162 -10.91 10.85 9.24
N VAL A 163 -9.76 10.85 8.57
CA VAL A 163 -9.55 10.26 7.24
C VAL A 163 -8.34 9.36 7.29
N TYR A 164 -8.49 8.12 6.88
CA TYR A 164 -7.39 7.19 6.67
C TYR A 164 -7.22 6.92 5.18
N VAL A 165 -6.10 7.35 4.61
CA VAL A 165 -5.74 7.09 3.21
C VAL A 165 -4.77 5.91 3.19
N SER A 166 -5.26 4.73 2.81
CA SER A 166 -4.49 3.49 2.82
C SER A 166 -3.58 3.31 1.59
N VAL A 167 -3.60 4.27 0.66
CA VAL A 167 -3.04 4.17 -0.69
C VAL A 167 -2.41 5.48 -1.13
N ASN A 168 -2.01 5.57 -2.41
CA ASN A 168 -1.63 6.83 -3.03
C ASN A 168 -2.90 7.68 -3.29
N GLY A 169 -2.99 8.85 -2.75
CA GLY A 169 -4.18 9.74 -2.74
C GLY A 169 -4.07 10.79 -1.64
N GLN A 170 -3.01 10.70 -0.85
CA GLN A 170 -2.77 11.52 0.33
C GLN A 170 -2.61 13.01 0.01
N LEU A 171 -2.03 13.38 -1.13
CA LEU A 171 -1.90 14.79 -1.52
C LEU A 171 -3.28 15.40 -1.85
N GLY A 172 -4.13 14.65 -2.55
CA GLY A 172 -5.51 15.06 -2.80
C GLY A 172 -6.31 15.24 -1.52
N ALA A 173 -6.19 14.31 -0.57
CA ALA A 173 -6.82 14.44 0.73
C ALA A 173 -6.32 15.67 1.51
N CYS A 174 -5.00 15.95 1.50
CA CYS A 174 -4.42 17.15 2.10
C CYS A 174 -4.96 18.43 1.47
N ASP A 175 -5.05 18.47 0.14
CA ASP A 175 -5.55 19.63 -0.59
C ASP A 175 -7.02 19.89 -0.25
N ALA A 176 -7.86 18.85 -0.22
CA ALA A 176 -9.26 18.96 0.20
C ALA A 176 -9.42 19.54 1.62
N LEU A 177 -8.70 18.99 2.60
CA LEU A 177 -8.76 19.47 3.97
C LEU A 177 -8.27 20.92 4.11
N ARG A 178 -7.24 21.30 3.36
CA ARG A 178 -6.72 22.67 3.33
C ARG A 178 -7.73 23.65 2.73
N GLU A 179 -8.32 23.32 1.58
CA GLU A 179 -9.28 24.16 0.87
C GLU A 179 -10.56 24.37 1.67
N LEU A 180 -10.99 23.35 2.41
CA LEU A 180 -12.16 23.41 3.29
C LEU A 180 -11.87 24.06 4.66
N GLY A 181 -10.62 24.42 4.96
CA GLY A 181 -10.23 25.02 6.25
C GLY A 181 -10.41 24.06 7.44
N LEU A 182 -10.20 22.76 7.20
CA LEU A 182 -10.38 21.68 8.18
C LEU A 182 -9.06 21.13 8.74
N GLN A 183 -7.94 21.73 8.40
CA GLN A 183 -6.64 21.40 8.97
C GLN A 183 -6.70 21.45 10.50
N GLY A 184 -6.24 20.38 11.16
CA GLY A 184 -6.29 20.23 12.62
C GLY A 184 -7.69 20.03 13.23
N LYS A 185 -8.74 19.95 12.39
CA LYS A 185 -10.12 19.62 12.81
C LYS A 185 -10.54 18.24 12.35
N VAL A 186 -10.10 17.85 11.14
CA VAL A 186 -10.18 16.49 10.61
C VAL A 186 -8.78 15.94 10.58
N HIS A 187 -8.55 14.83 11.24
CA HIS A 187 -7.27 14.17 11.36
C HIS A 187 -6.99 13.27 10.16
N LEU A 188 -5.75 13.25 9.70
CA LEU A 188 -5.33 12.49 8.52
C LEU A 188 -4.18 11.54 8.85
N ILE A 189 -4.40 10.26 8.57
CA ILE A 189 -3.36 9.22 8.62
C ILE A 189 -3.16 8.66 7.22
N CYS A 190 -1.93 8.52 6.77
CA CYS A 190 -1.60 7.94 5.46
C CYS A 190 -0.29 7.17 5.49
N HIS A 191 0.08 6.64 4.32
CA HIS A 191 1.30 5.88 4.10
C HIS A 191 2.34 6.68 3.34
N ASP A 192 3.56 6.16 3.31
CA ASP A 192 4.70 6.55 2.50
C ASP A 192 5.42 7.84 2.93
N LEU A 193 6.64 7.65 3.42
CA LEU A 193 7.54 8.72 3.85
C LEU A 193 8.22 9.40 2.66
N ILE A 194 7.42 9.88 1.70
CA ILE A 194 7.90 10.68 0.57
C ILE A 194 8.09 12.16 0.97
N PRO A 195 8.94 12.94 0.25
CA PRO A 195 9.21 14.33 0.60
C PRO A 195 7.95 15.20 0.74
N ALA A 196 6.98 15.05 -0.15
CA ALA A 196 5.73 15.82 -0.12
C ALA A 196 4.89 15.50 1.13
N ASN A 197 4.77 14.22 1.51
CA ASN A 197 4.05 13.81 2.71
C ASN A 197 4.76 14.30 3.98
N THR A 198 6.09 14.20 4.01
CA THR A 198 6.91 14.72 5.12
C THR A 198 6.69 16.21 5.32
N GLU A 199 6.60 16.99 4.25
CA GLU A 199 6.29 18.41 4.32
C GLU A 199 4.86 18.66 4.82
N ASN A 200 3.89 17.86 4.42
CA ASN A 200 2.52 17.95 4.91
C ASN A 200 2.38 17.59 6.40
N VAL A 201 3.21 16.68 6.92
CA VAL A 201 3.32 16.46 8.38
C VAL A 201 3.84 17.71 9.07
N ARG A 202 4.93 18.33 8.57
CA ARG A 202 5.48 19.57 9.17
C ARG A 202 4.49 20.73 9.17
N ARG A 203 3.61 20.75 8.18
CA ARG A 203 2.53 21.75 8.08
C ARG A 203 1.30 21.40 8.90
N GLY A 204 1.23 20.24 9.54
CA GLY A 204 0.10 19.79 10.33
C GLY A 204 -1.14 19.43 9.49
N LEU A 205 -0.95 19.03 8.24
CA LEU A 205 -2.01 18.47 7.37
C LEU A 205 -2.14 16.97 7.53
N ILE A 206 -1.05 16.29 7.84
CA ILE A 206 -0.99 14.86 8.13
C ILE A 206 -0.56 14.69 9.58
N ASP A 207 -1.31 13.92 10.37
CA ASP A 207 -1.01 13.64 11.77
C ASP A 207 0.01 12.49 11.89
N PHE A 208 -0.18 11.41 11.14
CA PHE A 208 0.74 10.27 11.12
C PHE A 208 1.00 9.76 9.71
N LEU A 209 2.27 9.41 9.47
CA LEU A 209 2.70 8.67 8.28
C LEU A 209 3.18 7.28 8.68
N ILE A 210 2.69 6.26 7.99
CA ILE A 210 3.14 4.89 8.13
C ILE A 210 4.18 4.63 7.05
N ASP A 211 5.44 4.49 7.44
CA ASP A 211 6.52 4.18 6.50
C ASP A 211 6.56 2.69 6.19
N GLN A 212 6.90 2.37 4.96
CA GLN A 212 7.01 1.00 4.46
C GLN A 212 8.46 0.59 4.17
N ASP A 213 9.43 1.47 4.40
CA ASP A 213 10.83 1.28 4.05
C ASP A 213 11.03 0.86 2.58
N ALA A 214 10.66 1.76 1.67
CA ALA A 214 10.76 1.52 0.22
C ALA A 214 12.19 1.18 -0.23
N ALA A 215 13.22 1.70 0.46
CA ALA A 215 14.61 1.40 0.15
C ALA A 215 14.94 -0.08 0.45
N LEU A 216 14.51 -0.58 1.60
CA LEU A 216 14.66 -1.99 1.96
C LEU A 216 13.88 -2.89 1.00
N GLN A 217 12.63 -2.53 0.70
CA GLN A 217 11.80 -3.31 -0.23
C GLN A 217 12.36 -3.36 -1.65
N GLY A 218 13.08 -2.32 -2.08
CA GLY A 218 13.75 -2.33 -3.39
C GLY A 218 15.06 -3.12 -3.43
N ALA A 219 15.78 -3.20 -2.32
CA ALA A 219 17.10 -3.85 -2.27
C ALA A 219 17.03 -5.32 -1.83
N ARG A 220 16.29 -5.60 -0.75
CA ARG A 220 16.29 -6.90 -0.07
C ARG A 220 15.81 -8.08 -0.93
N PRO A 221 14.83 -7.94 -1.83
CA PRO A 221 14.45 -9.04 -2.73
C PRO A 221 15.60 -9.54 -3.59
N ILE A 222 16.40 -8.63 -4.12
CA ILE A 222 17.55 -8.96 -4.97
C ILE A 222 18.66 -9.64 -4.15
N GLU A 223 18.93 -9.12 -2.93
CA GLU A 223 19.90 -9.75 -2.03
C GLU A 223 19.49 -11.19 -1.70
N LEU A 224 18.23 -11.44 -1.38
CA LEU A 224 17.70 -12.78 -1.06
C LEU A 224 17.79 -13.73 -2.27
N LEU A 225 17.49 -13.25 -3.48
CA LEU A 225 17.67 -14.05 -4.70
C LEU A 225 19.14 -14.42 -4.91
N MET A 226 20.05 -13.47 -4.69
CA MET A 226 21.50 -13.73 -4.81
C MET A 226 21.99 -14.72 -3.75
N ASP A 227 21.56 -14.54 -2.49
CA ASP A 227 21.92 -15.47 -1.40
C ASP A 227 21.42 -16.90 -1.65
N TYR A 228 20.28 -17.04 -2.34
CA TYR A 228 19.72 -18.35 -2.69
C TYR A 228 20.43 -19.01 -3.88
N LEU A 229 20.93 -18.22 -4.84
CA LEU A 229 21.53 -18.71 -6.09
C LEU A 229 23.03 -18.98 -5.97
N LEU A 230 23.72 -18.43 -4.98
CA LEU A 230 25.16 -18.58 -4.73
C LEU A 230 25.47 -19.62 -3.67
#